data_6e7c00098de979ccc9cebed50336adad
#
_entry.id   6e7c00098de979ccc9cebed50336adad
#
_cell.length_a   1.000
_cell.length_b   1.000
_cell.length_c   1.000
_cell.angle_alpha   90.00
_cell.angle_beta   90.00
_cell.angle_gamma   90.00
#
_symmetry.space_group_name_H-M   'P 1'
#
loop_
_entity.id
_entity.type
_entity.pdbx_description
1 polymer ?
#
loop_
_entity_poly.entity_id
_entity_poly.type
_entity_poly.pdbx_seq_one_letter_code
_entity_poly.pdbx_strand_id
1 'polypeptide(L)'
;MIRLIAICMLLVGVGYGVAQTAQPRPATHRTKLKQATEIQGYPCDKGYQWFYADGKLRDCTVSQETQYGEALIPRGSIINLNPNGSLWGVQLAHSTRIHDVLCDGGGILGPAEGASAAFYPSRKLERCWLAGDQVVQGVPCMTAGFIGLFGDGARRDGGAKFYESGKLESCTLAKDFGGKRRGEHFQQGQ
;
A
#
# COMPACT_ATOMS: atom_id res chain seq x y z
N MET A 1 -59.41 42.38 2.91
CA MET A 1 -58.97 41.01 3.24
C MET A 1 -58.31 40.40 2.03
N ILE A 2 -56.97 40.43 1.99
CA ILE A 2 -56.18 39.93 0.89
C ILE A 2 -55.52 38.62 1.39
N ARG A 3 -55.88 37.50 0.78
CA ARG A 3 -55.26 36.18 1.08
C ARG A 3 -53.96 36.02 0.25
N LEU A 4 -52.84 35.97 0.94
CA LEU A 4 -51.55 35.57 0.36
C LEU A 4 -51.53 34.06 0.21
N ILE A 5 -51.39 33.60 -1.04
CA ILE A 5 -51.13 32.18 -1.35
C ILE A 5 -49.63 32.01 -1.43
N ALA A 6 -49.04 31.26 -0.47
CA ALA A 6 -47.65 30.86 -0.49
C ALA A 6 -47.48 29.68 -1.43
N ILE A 7 -46.78 29.90 -2.55
CA ILE A 7 -46.39 28.86 -3.49
C ILE A 7 -45.06 28.21 -2.96
N CYS A 8 -45.17 27.00 -2.47
CA CYS A 8 -44.04 26.18 -2.04
C CYS A 8 -43.40 25.54 -3.29
N MET A 9 -42.28 26.10 -3.78
CA MET A 9 -41.48 25.47 -4.85
C MET A 9 -40.67 24.32 -4.27
N LEU A 10 -41.07 23.10 -4.58
CA LEU A 10 -40.31 21.89 -4.38
C LEU A 10 -39.18 21.84 -5.42
N LEU A 11 -37.96 22.18 -5.00
CA LEU A 11 -36.75 21.94 -5.79
C LEU A 11 -36.42 20.44 -5.69
N VAL A 12 -36.78 19.67 -6.73
CA VAL A 12 -36.30 18.31 -6.95
C VAL A 12 -34.85 18.40 -7.42
N GLY A 13 -33.92 18.22 -6.50
CA GLY A 13 -32.50 18.09 -6.81
C GLY A 13 -32.24 16.80 -7.56
N VAL A 14 -32.11 16.86 -8.88
CA VAL A 14 -31.62 15.74 -9.70
C VAL A 14 -30.12 15.60 -9.44
N GLY A 15 -29.75 14.70 -8.52
CA GLY A 15 -28.37 14.32 -8.29
C GLY A 15 -27.83 13.59 -9.52
N TYR A 16 -27.05 14.28 -10.34
CA TYR A 16 -26.24 13.62 -11.37
C TYR A 16 -25.15 12.84 -10.67
N GLY A 17 -25.38 11.54 -10.47
CA GLY A 17 -24.32 10.61 -10.12
C GLY A 17 -23.31 10.55 -11.26
N VAL A 18 -22.18 11.23 -11.08
CA VAL A 18 -21.04 11.08 -12.00
C VAL A 18 -20.54 9.64 -11.81
N ALA A 19 -20.87 8.76 -12.75
CA ALA A 19 -20.28 7.44 -12.82
C ALA A 19 -18.76 7.63 -12.94
N GLN A 20 -18.00 7.27 -11.91
CA GLN A 20 -16.54 7.20 -11.99
C GLN A 20 -16.23 6.09 -13.00
N THR A 21 -15.97 6.46 -14.24
CA THR A 21 -15.44 5.55 -15.24
C THR A 21 -14.08 5.09 -14.73
N ALA A 22 -13.98 3.78 -14.46
CA ALA A 22 -12.71 3.17 -14.10
C ALA A 22 -11.67 3.58 -15.15
N GLN A 23 -10.62 4.31 -14.72
CA GLN A 23 -9.56 4.70 -15.62
C GLN A 23 -8.94 3.43 -16.22
N PRO A 24 -8.80 3.34 -17.55
CA PRO A 24 -8.17 2.19 -18.17
C PRO A 24 -6.76 2.05 -17.62
N ARG A 25 -6.40 0.84 -17.20
CA ARG A 25 -5.05 0.56 -16.72
C ARG A 25 -4.07 0.94 -17.83
N PRO A 26 -3.00 1.69 -17.54
CA PRO A 26 -2.04 2.07 -18.56
C PRO A 26 -1.46 0.82 -19.23
N ALA A 27 -1.38 0.84 -20.54
CA ALA A 27 -0.78 -0.25 -21.32
C ALA A 27 0.67 -0.46 -20.84
N THR A 28 1.08 -1.73 -20.75
CA THR A 28 2.40 -2.10 -20.27
C THR A 28 3.03 -3.13 -21.20
N HIS A 29 4.35 -3.11 -21.30
CA HIS A 29 5.11 -4.14 -22.00
C HIS A 29 6.24 -4.67 -21.13
N ARG A 30 6.76 -5.82 -21.48
CA ARG A 30 7.77 -6.53 -20.74
C ARG A 30 9.04 -6.66 -21.56
N THR A 31 10.20 -6.32 -21.00
CA THR A 31 11.52 -6.43 -21.64
C THR A 31 12.43 -7.31 -20.79
N LYS A 32 13.21 -8.18 -21.44
CA LYS A 32 14.16 -9.05 -20.77
C LYS A 32 15.55 -8.41 -20.78
N LEU A 33 16.09 -8.08 -19.60
CA LEU A 33 17.46 -7.65 -19.42
C LEU A 33 18.41 -8.86 -19.46
N LYS A 34 19.53 -8.72 -20.18
CA LYS A 34 20.57 -9.76 -20.24
C LYS A 34 21.48 -9.75 -19.02
N GLN A 35 21.63 -8.60 -18.40
CA GLN A 35 22.48 -8.36 -17.23
C GLN A 35 21.82 -7.33 -16.31
N ALA A 36 22.30 -7.23 -15.07
CA ALA A 36 21.88 -6.16 -14.17
C ALA A 36 22.22 -4.80 -14.79
N THR A 37 21.27 -3.87 -14.74
CA THR A 37 21.34 -2.58 -15.42
C THR A 37 20.61 -1.52 -14.60
N GLU A 38 21.20 -0.34 -14.46
CA GLU A 38 20.49 0.79 -13.86
C GLU A 38 19.46 1.35 -14.85
N ILE A 39 18.22 1.47 -14.41
CA ILE A 39 17.11 2.02 -15.19
C ILE A 39 16.44 3.12 -14.35
N GLN A 40 16.51 4.35 -14.83
CA GLN A 40 15.88 5.53 -14.19
C GLN A 40 16.27 5.68 -12.70
N GLY A 41 17.55 5.38 -12.37
CA GLY A 41 18.10 5.47 -11.02
C GLY A 41 17.84 4.25 -10.14
N TYR A 42 17.26 3.18 -10.68
CA TYR A 42 17.03 1.94 -9.94
C TYR A 42 17.94 0.82 -10.48
N PRO A 43 18.68 0.09 -9.62
CA PRO A 43 19.53 -1.02 -10.02
C PRO A 43 18.68 -2.26 -10.27
N CYS A 44 18.21 -2.45 -11.49
CA CYS A 44 17.40 -3.59 -11.90
C CYS A 44 18.24 -4.82 -12.20
N ASP A 45 17.82 -6.00 -11.73
CA ASP A 45 18.50 -7.27 -12.00
C ASP A 45 18.22 -7.77 -13.43
N LYS A 46 19.00 -8.76 -13.88
CA LYS A 46 18.71 -9.48 -15.12
C LYS A 46 17.33 -10.16 -15.06
N GLY A 47 16.71 -10.37 -16.19
CA GLY A 47 15.39 -11.01 -16.27
C GLY A 47 14.33 -10.07 -16.80
N TYR A 48 13.08 -10.37 -16.54
CA TYR A 48 11.97 -9.60 -17.07
C TYR A 48 11.63 -8.41 -16.18
N GLN A 49 11.56 -7.23 -16.81
CA GLN A 49 11.13 -5.98 -16.20
C GLN A 49 9.89 -5.46 -16.95
N TRP A 50 9.04 -4.75 -16.25
CA TRP A 50 7.82 -4.19 -16.83
C TRP A 50 7.97 -2.69 -17.02
N PHE A 51 7.48 -2.19 -18.15
CA PHE A 51 7.50 -0.78 -18.52
C PHE A 51 6.09 -0.30 -18.84
N TYR A 52 5.83 0.95 -18.60
CA TYR A 52 4.67 1.65 -19.13
C TYR A 52 4.81 1.84 -20.65
N ALA A 53 3.70 2.18 -21.33
CA ALA A 53 3.69 2.41 -22.78
C ALA A 53 4.63 3.54 -23.22
N ASP A 54 4.85 4.52 -22.35
CA ASP A 54 5.79 5.63 -22.58
C ASP A 54 7.27 5.27 -22.35
N GLY A 55 7.58 4.01 -22.08
CA GLY A 55 8.94 3.51 -21.86
C GLY A 55 9.47 3.71 -20.45
N LYS A 56 8.70 4.27 -19.53
CA LYS A 56 9.11 4.39 -18.13
C LYS A 56 9.03 3.04 -17.43
N LEU A 57 9.98 2.80 -16.53
CA LEU A 57 9.99 1.61 -15.69
C LEU A 57 8.73 1.57 -14.82
N ARG A 58 8.03 0.44 -14.82
CA ARG A 58 6.89 0.17 -13.95
C ARG A 58 7.25 -0.68 -12.76
N ASP A 59 7.95 -1.79 -12.99
CA ASP A 59 8.48 -2.63 -11.93
C ASP A 59 9.76 -3.34 -12.35
N CYS A 60 10.63 -3.59 -11.39
CA CYS A 60 11.80 -4.44 -11.57
C CYS A 60 12.24 -5.09 -10.25
N THR A 61 12.95 -6.21 -10.36
CA THR A 61 13.67 -6.80 -9.25
C THR A 61 14.98 -6.04 -9.05
N VAL A 62 15.26 -5.56 -7.84
CA VAL A 62 16.51 -4.84 -7.56
C VAL A 62 17.70 -5.79 -7.46
N SER A 63 18.81 -5.44 -8.13
CA SER A 63 20.03 -6.26 -8.20
C SER A 63 20.95 -6.10 -6.99
N GLN A 64 20.73 -5.08 -6.18
CA GLN A 64 21.50 -4.77 -4.97
C GLN A 64 20.61 -4.08 -3.94
N GLU A 65 21.06 -4.03 -2.70
CA GLU A 65 20.41 -3.26 -1.65
C GLU A 65 20.32 -1.78 -2.06
N THR A 66 19.15 -1.19 -1.89
CA THR A 66 18.84 0.14 -2.43
C THR A 66 18.16 1.01 -1.38
N GLN A 67 18.73 2.19 -1.14
CA GLN A 67 18.14 3.18 -0.23
C GLN A 67 16.96 3.90 -0.89
N TYR A 68 15.82 3.94 -0.21
CA TYR A 68 14.66 4.75 -0.62
C TYR A 68 14.08 5.49 0.58
N GLY A 69 14.28 6.80 0.63
CA GLY A 69 13.98 7.56 1.84
C GLY A 69 14.76 6.99 3.04
N GLU A 70 14.06 6.60 4.08
CA GLU A 70 14.64 5.97 5.27
C GLU A 70 14.62 4.43 5.21
N ALA A 71 14.03 3.85 4.15
CA ALA A 71 13.95 2.41 3.96
C ALA A 71 15.17 1.88 3.18
N LEU A 72 15.77 0.80 3.69
CA LEU A 72 16.79 0.04 3.00
C LEU A 72 16.13 -1.19 2.36
N ILE A 73 15.91 -1.14 1.05
CA ILE A 73 15.23 -2.18 0.28
C ILE A 73 16.24 -3.28 -0.06
N PRO A 74 16.01 -4.52 0.38
CA PRO A 74 16.97 -5.61 0.15
C PRO A 74 17.07 -5.99 -1.33
N ARG A 75 18.23 -6.47 -1.74
CA ARG A 75 18.44 -7.12 -3.03
C ARG A 75 17.41 -8.23 -3.24
N GLY A 76 16.91 -8.35 -4.46
CA GLY A 76 15.91 -9.34 -4.84
C GLY A 76 14.46 -8.92 -4.57
N SER A 77 14.25 -7.77 -3.93
CA SER A 77 12.91 -7.18 -3.80
C SER A 77 12.40 -6.71 -5.15
N ILE A 78 11.08 -6.68 -5.33
CA ILE A 78 10.44 -6.11 -6.52
C ILE A 78 9.91 -4.72 -6.15
N ILE A 79 10.42 -3.70 -6.83
CA ILE A 79 9.91 -2.33 -6.71
C ILE A 79 8.80 -2.08 -7.73
N ASN A 80 7.79 -1.32 -7.32
CA ASN A 80 6.65 -0.94 -8.16
C ASN A 80 6.57 0.59 -8.23
N LEU A 81 6.64 1.14 -9.44
CA LEU A 81 6.69 2.57 -9.68
C LEU A 81 5.37 3.08 -10.26
N ASN A 82 5.04 4.31 -9.95
CA ASN A 82 3.99 5.06 -10.62
C ASN A 82 4.44 5.54 -12.01
N PRO A 83 3.52 5.94 -12.91
CA PRO A 83 3.88 6.52 -14.21
C PRO A 83 4.77 7.77 -14.13
N ASN A 84 4.77 8.48 -13.00
CA ASN A 84 5.67 9.62 -12.76
C ASN A 84 7.06 9.20 -12.26
N GLY A 85 7.33 7.88 -12.10
CA GLY A 85 8.60 7.33 -11.63
C GLY A 85 8.75 7.27 -10.09
N SER A 86 7.78 7.74 -9.32
CA SER A 86 7.82 7.58 -7.86
C SER A 86 7.53 6.14 -7.45
N LEU A 87 8.27 5.63 -6.46
CA LEU A 87 8.00 4.32 -5.87
C LEU A 87 6.70 4.40 -5.06
N TRP A 88 5.75 3.49 -5.34
CA TRP A 88 4.54 3.37 -4.53
C TRP A 88 4.52 2.11 -3.68
N GLY A 89 5.25 1.05 -4.05
CA GLY A 89 5.24 -0.17 -3.29
C GLY A 89 6.43 -1.08 -3.56
N VAL A 90 6.71 -1.96 -2.61
CA VAL A 90 7.79 -2.94 -2.68
C VAL A 90 7.30 -4.29 -2.22
N GLN A 91 7.58 -5.33 -2.99
CA GLN A 91 7.56 -6.71 -2.51
C GLN A 91 8.96 -7.02 -1.96
N LEU A 92 9.09 -7.08 -0.66
CA LEU A 92 10.37 -7.33 0.00
C LEU A 92 10.82 -8.78 -0.24
N ALA A 93 12.08 -9.00 -0.55
CA ALA A 93 12.66 -10.33 -0.77
C ALA A 93 12.66 -11.19 0.52
N HIS A 94 12.71 -10.55 1.67
CA HIS A 94 12.64 -11.14 3.00
C HIS A 94 12.13 -10.11 4.00
N SER A 95 11.69 -10.57 5.17
CA SER A 95 11.20 -9.67 6.23
C SER A 95 12.27 -8.65 6.58
N THR A 96 11.91 -7.38 6.49
CA THR A 96 12.83 -6.24 6.57
C THR A 96 12.29 -5.19 7.52
N ARG A 97 13.16 -4.64 8.37
CA ARG A 97 12.79 -3.54 9.26
C ARG A 97 12.83 -2.24 8.48
N ILE A 98 11.68 -1.57 8.43
CA ILE A 98 11.53 -0.22 7.87
C ILE A 98 11.10 0.67 9.04
N HIS A 99 11.91 1.67 9.38
CA HIS A 99 11.80 2.36 10.67
C HIS A 99 11.81 1.34 11.84
N ASP A 100 10.84 1.43 12.73
CA ASP A 100 10.69 0.52 13.88
C ASP A 100 9.77 -0.67 13.62
N VAL A 101 9.33 -0.87 12.36
CA VAL A 101 8.34 -1.89 12.00
C VAL A 101 8.98 -2.98 11.15
N LEU A 102 8.81 -4.24 11.55
CA LEU A 102 9.23 -5.39 10.76
C LEU A 102 8.16 -5.73 9.73
N CYS A 103 8.44 -5.36 8.48
CA CYS A 103 7.58 -5.64 7.33
C CYS A 103 7.83 -7.02 6.77
N ASP A 104 6.77 -7.72 6.37
CA ASP A 104 6.86 -9.07 5.84
C ASP A 104 7.56 -9.10 4.47
N GLY A 105 8.46 -10.06 4.30
CA GLY A 105 9.03 -10.40 3.01
C GLY A 105 8.12 -11.39 2.32
N GLY A 106 7.52 -10.99 1.22
CA GLY A 106 6.59 -11.83 0.49
C GLY A 106 7.13 -13.24 0.25
N GLY A 107 6.54 -14.22 0.93
CA GLY A 107 6.69 -15.63 0.59
C GLY A 107 5.85 -15.97 -0.65
N ILE A 108 5.82 -17.27 -1.04
CA ILE A 108 5.01 -17.81 -2.16
C ILE A 108 3.52 -17.41 -2.04
N LEU A 109 3.08 -17.05 -0.84
CA LEU A 109 1.75 -16.59 -0.48
C LEU A 109 1.74 -15.11 -0.02
N GLY A 110 2.64 -14.31 -0.56
CA GLY A 110 2.75 -12.88 -0.25
C GLY A 110 1.43 -12.12 -0.37
N PRO A 111 1.36 -10.88 0.10
CA PRO A 111 0.11 -10.13 0.14
C PRO A 111 -0.55 -10.12 -1.24
N ALA A 112 -1.85 -10.43 -1.27
CA ALA A 112 -2.63 -10.60 -2.51
C ALA A 112 -2.62 -9.37 -3.44
N GLU A 113 -2.14 -8.24 -2.99
CA GLU A 113 -2.00 -6.98 -3.75
C GLU A 113 -0.56 -6.65 -4.17
N GLY A 114 0.39 -7.56 -3.94
CA GLY A 114 1.73 -7.47 -4.54
C GLY A 114 2.72 -6.54 -3.85
N ALA A 115 2.40 -5.84 -2.77
CA ALA A 115 3.35 -5.00 -2.06
C ALA A 115 3.39 -5.31 -0.56
N SER A 116 4.59 -5.63 -0.03
CA SER A 116 4.84 -5.81 1.40
C SER A 116 4.88 -4.47 2.14
N ALA A 117 5.34 -3.43 1.47
CA ALA A 117 5.37 -2.06 1.96
C ALA A 117 4.93 -1.09 0.86
N ALA A 118 4.21 -0.05 1.22
CA ALA A 118 3.84 1.06 0.35
C ALA A 118 4.38 2.38 0.91
N PHE A 119 4.61 3.35 0.02
CA PHE A 119 5.25 4.61 0.35
C PHE A 119 4.47 5.79 -0.19
N TYR A 120 4.43 6.86 0.60
CA TYR A 120 4.01 8.17 0.13
C TYR A 120 4.97 8.74 -0.93
N PRO A 121 4.54 9.69 -1.75
CA PRO A 121 5.44 10.42 -2.66
C PRO A 121 6.62 11.11 -1.94
N SER A 122 6.46 11.46 -0.68
CA SER A 122 7.51 11.99 0.22
C SER A 122 8.55 10.93 0.63
N ARG A 123 8.42 9.69 0.17
CA ARG A 123 9.27 8.52 0.48
C ARG A 123 9.14 8.02 1.92
N LYS A 124 8.11 8.47 2.65
CA LYS A 124 7.79 7.93 3.97
C LYS A 124 6.93 6.69 3.84
N LEU A 125 7.04 5.79 4.82
CA LEU A 125 6.22 4.57 4.86
C LEU A 125 4.75 4.94 5.03
N GLU A 126 3.89 4.45 4.13
CA GLU A 126 2.45 4.59 4.17
C GLU A 126 1.79 3.34 4.79
N ARG A 127 2.27 2.17 4.40
CA ARG A 127 1.71 0.89 4.85
C ARG A 127 2.80 -0.18 4.90
N CYS A 128 2.67 -1.07 5.85
CA CYS A 128 3.54 -2.22 6.01
C CYS A 128 2.70 -3.45 6.39
N TRP A 129 2.83 -4.54 5.66
CA TRP A 129 2.37 -5.85 6.09
C TRP A 129 3.32 -6.35 7.18
N LEU A 130 2.76 -6.69 8.34
CA LEU A 130 3.58 -7.07 9.49
C LEU A 130 4.07 -8.51 9.37
N ALA A 131 5.36 -8.73 9.59
CA ALA A 131 5.96 -10.08 9.55
C ALA A 131 5.54 -10.96 10.75
N GLY A 132 4.90 -10.38 11.76
CA GLY A 132 4.37 -11.04 12.94
C GLY A 132 3.66 -10.03 13.81
N ASP A 133 2.96 -10.50 14.85
CA ASP A 133 2.38 -9.62 15.85
C ASP A 133 3.49 -8.79 16.50
N GLN A 134 3.35 -7.47 16.53
CA GLN A 134 4.36 -6.58 17.09
C GLN A 134 3.74 -5.30 17.68
N VAL A 135 4.49 -4.64 18.55
CA VAL A 135 4.08 -3.36 19.11
C VAL A 135 4.58 -2.25 18.19
N VAL A 136 3.66 -1.48 17.62
CA VAL A 136 3.95 -0.34 16.75
C VAL A 136 3.54 0.93 17.48
N GLN A 137 4.51 1.78 17.83
CA GLN A 137 4.28 3.02 18.58
C GLN A 137 3.38 2.83 19.82
N GLY A 138 3.62 1.75 20.56
CA GLY A 138 2.87 1.41 21.77
C GLY A 138 1.58 0.62 21.55
N VAL A 139 1.11 0.46 20.32
CA VAL A 139 -0.09 -0.29 19.98
C VAL A 139 0.24 -1.72 19.57
N PRO A 140 -0.38 -2.76 20.17
CA PRO A 140 -0.15 -4.15 19.81
C PRO A 140 -0.87 -4.50 18.50
N CYS A 141 -0.17 -4.44 17.39
CA CYS A 141 -0.69 -4.70 16.06
C CYS A 141 -0.50 -6.17 15.65
N MET A 142 -1.51 -6.74 15.01
CA MET A 142 -1.54 -8.13 14.53
C MET A 142 -0.99 -8.24 13.12
N THR A 143 -0.26 -9.31 12.85
CA THR A 143 0.05 -9.72 11.47
C THR A 143 -1.22 -10.11 10.72
N ALA A 144 -1.20 -9.99 9.40
CA ALA A 144 -2.21 -10.60 8.54
C ALA A 144 -2.06 -12.11 8.60
N GLY A 145 -2.88 -12.77 9.41
CA GLY A 145 -2.87 -14.23 9.48
C GLY A 145 -3.33 -14.85 8.15
N PHE A 146 -2.83 -16.07 7.89
CA PHE A 146 -3.19 -16.94 6.76
C PHE A 146 -4.69 -17.31 6.68
N ILE A 147 -5.49 -16.93 7.67
CA ILE A 147 -6.91 -17.24 7.79
C ILE A 147 -7.79 -16.60 6.71
N GLY A 148 -7.26 -15.64 5.96
CA GLY A 148 -7.96 -15.04 4.81
C GLY A 148 -8.25 -16.00 3.65
N LEU A 149 -7.71 -17.23 3.66
CA LEU A 149 -7.92 -18.21 2.59
C LEU A 149 -9.20 -19.04 2.77
N PHE A 150 -9.78 -19.14 3.97
CA PHE A 150 -10.86 -20.06 4.28
C PHE A 150 -12.11 -19.46 4.94
N GLY A 151 -12.19 -18.18 5.16
CA GLY A 151 -13.39 -17.64 5.82
C GLY A 151 -13.46 -16.13 5.82
N ASP A 152 -14.62 -15.63 5.48
CA ASP A 152 -15.08 -14.26 5.60
C ASP A 152 -14.15 -13.19 5.01
N GLY A 153 -14.35 -12.90 3.75
CA GLY A 153 -13.77 -11.84 2.89
C GLY A 153 -13.47 -10.44 3.48
N ALA A 154 -13.28 -10.32 4.78
CA ALA A 154 -13.28 -9.08 5.51
C ALA A 154 -11.93 -8.62 6.09
N ARG A 155 -10.84 -9.39 5.97
CA ARG A 155 -9.58 -8.98 6.64
C ARG A 155 -8.39 -8.92 5.70
N ARG A 156 -8.51 -8.10 4.66
CA ARG A 156 -7.37 -7.67 3.83
C ARG A 156 -6.52 -6.58 4.50
N ASP A 157 -6.85 -6.17 5.72
CA ASP A 157 -6.23 -5.04 6.43
C ASP A 157 -5.18 -5.45 7.47
N GLY A 158 -4.52 -6.59 7.29
CA GLY A 158 -3.52 -7.14 8.22
C GLY A 158 -2.18 -6.43 8.21
N GLY A 159 -2.14 -5.13 8.01
CA GLY A 159 -0.97 -4.29 8.05
C GLY A 159 -1.12 -3.12 9.00
N ALA A 160 0.00 -2.46 9.28
CA ALA A 160 0.00 -1.15 9.90
C ALA A 160 -0.04 -0.08 8.81
N LYS A 161 -0.92 0.92 8.96
CA LYS A 161 -0.96 2.13 8.15
C LYS A 161 -0.40 3.30 8.94
N PHE A 162 0.24 4.21 8.25
CA PHE A 162 0.89 5.38 8.85
C PHE A 162 0.41 6.64 8.14
N TYR A 163 0.25 7.71 8.89
CA TYR A 163 0.15 9.05 8.32
C TYR A 163 1.48 9.48 7.70
N GLU A 164 1.46 10.43 6.80
CA GLU A 164 2.67 10.98 6.20
C GLU A 164 3.61 11.66 7.24
N SER A 165 3.07 12.00 8.42
CA SER A 165 3.86 12.41 9.59
C SER A 165 4.72 11.29 10.19
N GLY A 166 4.49 10.04 9.80
CA GLY A 166 5.12 8.84 10.36
C GLY A 166 4.40 8.27 11.59
N LYS A 167 3.33 8.91 12.08
CA LYS A 167 2.52 8.38 13.17
C LYS A 167 1.68 7.20 12.69
N LEU A 168 1.48 6.20 13.56
CA LEU A 168 0.57 5.10 13.28
C LEU A 168 -0.84 5.66 13.05
N GLU A 169 -1.43 5.36 11.89
CA GLU A 169 -2.81 5.68 11.57
C GLU A 169 -3.73 4.59 12.09
N SER A 170 -3.46 3.37 11.72
CA SER A 170 -4.32 2.24 12.06
C SER A 170 -3.63 0.89 11.95
N CYS A 171 -4.15 -0.08 12.68
CA CYS A 171 -3.84 -1.50 12.53
C CYS A 171 -4.93 -2.38 13.16
N THR A 172 -4.89 -3.69 12.92
CA THR A 172 -5.72 -4.66 13.64
C THR A 172 -5.02 -5.05 14.95
N LEU A 173 -5.77 -5.10 16.06
CA LEU A 173 -5.19 -5.38 17.37
C LEU A 173 -4.84 -6.87 17.57
N ALA A 174 -3.62 -7.13 18.03
CA ALA A 174 -3.15 -8.47 18.41
C ALA A 174 -3.64 -8.93 19.80
N LYS A 175 -4.03 -7.99 20.65
CA LYS A 175 -4.59 -8.21 22.00
C LYS A 175 -5.48 -7.04 22.39
N ASP A 176 -6.20 -7.17 23.49
CA ASP A 176 -7.05 -6.09 24.03
C ASP A 176 -6.19 -4.85 24.32
N PHE A 177 -6.66 -3.69 23.87
CA PHE A 177 -5.94 -2.43 24.00
C PHE A 177 -6.90 -1.22 23.91
N GLY A 178 -6.78 -0.27 24.82
CA GLY A 178 -7.53 0.98 24.78
C GLY A 178 -9.07 0.80 24.74
N GLY A 179 -9.61 -0.19 25.45
CA GLY A 179 -11.04 -0.51 25.47
C GLY A 179 -11.54 -1.31 24.27
N LYS A 180 -10.69 -1.63 23.31
CA LYS A 180 -10.96 -2.49 22.14
C LYS A 180 -10.43 -3.90 22.37
N ARG A 181 -11.06 -4.89 21.75
CA ARG A 181 -10.68 -6.31 21.84
C ARG A 181 -9.70 -6.71 20.75
N ARG A 182 -9.01 -7.81 20.97
CA ARG A 182 -8.19 -8.46 19.95
C ARG A 182 -8.99 -8.65 18.65
N GLY A 183 -8.37 -8.35 17.53
CA GLY A 183 -8.98 -8.46 16.20
C GLY A 183 -9.84 -7.27 15.80
N GLU A 184 -10.09 -6.30 16.69
CA GLU A 184 -10.73 -5.04 16.32
C GLU A 184 -9.74 -4.09 15.64
N HIS A 185 -10.28 -3.23 14.79
CA HIS A 185 -9.48 -2.23 14.11
C HIS A 185 -9.18 -1.06 15.05
N PHE A 186 -7.91 -0.78 15.26
CA PHE A 186 -7.43 0.40 15.95
C PHE A 186 -7.22 1.52 14.94
N GLN A 187 -7.71 2.70 15.24
CA GLN A 187 -7.47 3.92 14.46
C GLN A 187 -7.12 5.04 15.43
N GLN A 188 -6.01 5.69 15.19
CA GLN A 188 -5.59 6.86 15.94
C GLN A 188 -6.17 8.11 15.28
N GLY A 189 -6.76 9.02 16.06
CA GLY A 189 -7.15 10.34 15.58
C GLY A 189 -5.92 11.15 15.12
N GLN A 190 -6.10 11.99 14.11
CA GLN A 190 -5.06 12.93 13.64
C GLN A 190 -4.71 13.95 14.71
#